data_69243b115df75fd13989f4836e017b24
#
_entry.id   69243b115df75fd13989f4836e017b24
#
_cell.length_a   1.000
_cell.length_b   1.000
_cell.length_c   1.000
_cell.angle_alpha   90.00
_cell.angle_beta   90.00
_cell.angle_gamma   90.00
#
_symmetry.space_group_name_H-M   'P 1'
#
loop_
_entity.id
_entity.type
_entity.pdbx_description
1 polymer ?
#
loop_
_entity_poly.entity_id
_entity_poly.type
_entity_poly.pdbx_seq_one_letter_code
_entity_poly.pdbx_strand_id
1 'polypeptide(L)'
;MRKNFYITSKTPLRISFFGGGTDVDYFYKRLGGKVISTAINKYVYVTVKSQNIFFEENYRLNYSKTERVDKIKNIQNKIIKECLKYTKIKSKIYISTVSDIPDSTGLGSSSAFTVGLLKALYEAKNEKKTNIELAKIASTIEIKKVKSPIGKQDQYACALGDFNIINFNTNGSVKIKKIHNRKFIKNLFSKSCLVWTGKYKKTSKILADQKKNFKTNLKNLKEILNIATRVSKKVVLRNYSINDFKLSLQKSWFLKKNLSKKILNKNINNIIKKF
;
A
#
# COMPACT_ATOMS: atom_id res chain seq x y z
N MET A 1 -4.52 -27.89 4.53
CA MET A 1 -5.52 -26.98 3.94
C MET A 1 -6.90 -27.51 4.24
N ARG A 2 -7.86 -26.64 4.57
CA ARG A 2 -9.27 -27.05 4.78
C ARG A 2 -9.80 -27.73 3.51
N LYS A 3 -10.59 -28.78 3.65
CA LYS A 3 -11.13 -29.54 2.51
C LYS A 3 -12.12 -28.68 1.70
N ASN A 4 -12.99 -27.92 2.39
CA ASN A 4 -13.92 -26.95 1.81
C ASN A 4 -13.78 -25.63 2.56
N PHE A 5 -13.61 -24.53 1.83
CA PHE A 5 -13.54 -23.20 2.41
C PHE A 5 -14.13 -22.15 1.46
N TYR A 6 -14.68 -21.11 2.07
CA TYR A 6 -15.11 -19.87 1.45
C TYR A 6 -14.68 -18.75 2.40
N ILE A 7 -13.70 -17.97 2.01
CA ILE A 7 -13.07 -16.97 2.88
C ILE A 7 -13.01 -15.65 2.12
N THR A 8 -13.55 -14.61 2.74
CA THR A 8 -13.43 -13.25 2.22
C THR A 8 -12.61 -12.41 3.20
N SER A 9 -11.52 -11.86 2.73
CA SER A 9 -10.75 -10.85 3.43
C SER A 9 -11.22 -9.45 3.05
N LYS A 10 -11.24 -8.55 4.03
CA LYS A 10 -11.51 -7.13 3.88
C LYS A 10 -10.27 -6.36 4.29
N THR A 11 -9.64 -5.65 3.35
CA THR A 11 -8.36 -4.94 3.58
C THR A 11 -8.53 -3.46 3.25
N PRO A 12 -8.23 -2.54 4.18
CA PRO A 12 -8.42 -1.12 3.95
C PRO A 12 -7.41 -0.55 2.95
N LEU A 13 -7.83 0.44 2.20
CA LEU A 13 -6.96 1.35 1.47
C LEU A 13 -6.30 2.34 2.44
N ARG A 14 -5.29 3.08 1.97
CA ARG A 14 -4.50 3.97 2.81
C ARG A 14 -4.27 5.35 2.18
N ILE A 15 -4.14 6.35 3.04
CA ILE A 15 -3.60 7.67 2.71
C ILE A 15 -2.22 7.81 3.36
N SER A 16 -1.22 8.26 2.60
CA SER A 16 0.13 8.56 3.11
C SER A 16 0.30 10.08 3.17
N PHE A 17 0.37 10.62 4.38
CA PHE A 17 0.49 12.06 4.59
C PHE A 17 1.93 12.55 4.43
N PHE A 18 2.89 11.89 5.07
CA PHE A 18 4.28 12.31 5.10
C PHE A 18 5.24 11.17 4.82
N GLY A 19 6.41 11.49 4.31
CA GLY A 19 7.54 10.58 4.18
C GLY A 19 7.50 9.66 2.98
N GLY A 20 6.46 9.72 2.15
CA GLY A 20 6.36 8.86 0.95
C GLY A 20 7.55 9.08 0.01
N GLY A 21 8.21 7.99 -0.37
CA GLY A 21 9.45 7.94 -1.13
C GLY A 21 10.69 7.70 -0.26
N THR A 22 10.59 7.80 1.07
CA THR A 22 11.68 7.42 1.99
C THR A 22 11.61 5.94 2.39
N ASP A 23 10.57 5.23 1.99
CA ASP A 23 10.30 3.81 2.23
C ASP A 23 10.87 2.87 1.17
N VAL A 24 11.54 3.43 0.15
CA VAL A 24 12.21 2.67 -0.91
C VAL A 24 13.59 2.21 -0.47
N ASP A 25 14.02 1.03 -0.89
CA ASP A 25 15.24 0.39 -0.39
C ASP A 25 16.52 1.17 -0.69
N TYR A 26 16.63 1.80 -1.83
CA TYR A 26 17.78 2.64 -2.20
C TYR A 26 17.92 3.90 -1.34
N PHE A 27 16.87 4.29 -0.60
CA PHE A 27 16.89 5.41 0.34
C PHE A 27 17.02 4.91 1.79
N TYR A 28 16.04 4.09 2.30
CA TYR A 28 16.03 3.77 3.74
C TYR A 28 17.22 2.93 4.19
N LYS A 29 17.82 2.13 3.33
CA LYS A 29 19.02 1.36 3.67
C LYS A 29 20.24 2.24 3.97
N ARG A 30 20.23 3.49 3.51
CA ARG A 30 21.31 4.47 3.74
C ARG A 30 21.03 5.42 4.89
N LEU A 31 19.81 5.90 5.00
CA LEU A 31 19.45 7.03 5.84
C LEU A 31 18.29 6.73 6.80
N GLY A 32 17.76 5.51 6.77
CA GLY A 32 16.49 5.22 7.37
C GLY A 32 15.34 5.84 6.57
N GLY A 33 14.13 5.47 6.92
CA GLY A 33 12.92 6.01 6.30
C GLY A 33 11.81 6.14 7.32
N LYS A 34 10.85 7.02 7.06
CA LYS A 34 9.70 7.22 7.93
C LYS A 34 8.51 7.65 7.13
N VAL A 35 7.36 7.01 7.40
CA VAL A 35 6.09 7.36 6.78
C VAL A 35 5.04 7.55 7.88
N ILE A 36 4.17 8.54 7.69
CA ILE A 36 2.96 8.74 8.50
C ILE A 36 1.78 8.50 7.58
N SER A 37 1.00 7.49 7.88
CA SER A 37 -0.12 7.05 7.05
C SER A 37 -1.31 6.61 7.89
N THR A 38 -2.46 6.60 7.28
CA THR A 38 -3.71 6.12 7.87
C THR A 38 -4.46 5.23 6.91
N ALA A 39 -5.12 4.21 7.43
CA ALA A 39 -6.15 3.51 6.70
C ALA A 39 -7.38 4.40 6.54
N ILE A 40 -8.18 4.15 5.52
CA ILE A 40 -9.46 4.80 5.27
C ILE A 40 -10.58 3.76 5.17
N ASN A 41 -11.83 4.20 5.28
CA ASN A 41 -13.02 3.34 5.19
C ASN A 41 -13.39 2.98 3.73
N LYS A 42 -12.39 2.70 2.92
CA LYS A 42 -12.49 2.13 1.59
C LYS A 42 -11.62 0.89 1.51
N TYR A 43 -12.13 -0.17 0.90
CA TYR A 43 -11.59 -1.50 1.06
C TYR A 43 -11.38 -2.21 -0.27
N VAL A 44 -10.48 -3.17 -0.26
CA VAL A 44 -10.39 -4.24 -1.23
C VAL A 44 -10.86 -5.52 -0.55
N TYR A 45 -11.79 -6.20 -1.20
CA TYR A 45 -12.32 -7.48 -0.77
C TYR A 45 -11.73 -8.56 -1.66
N VAL A 46 -11.18 -9.61 -1.06
CA VAL A 46 -10.63 -10.75 -1.78
C VAL A 46 -11.29 -12.01 -1.26
N THR A 47 -12.04 -12.68 -2.11
CA THR A 47 -12.66 -13.98 -1.82
C THR A 47 -11.81 -15.09 -2.39
N VAL A 48 -11.55 -16.08 -1.56
CA VAL A 48 -10.84 -17.32 -1.92
C VAL A 48 -11.74 -18.49 -1.56
N LYS A 49 -12.05 -19.35 -2.53
CA LYS A 49 -12.94 -20.50 -2.37
C LYS A 49 -12.27 -21.76 -2.92
N SER A 50 -12.43 -22.91 -2.24
CA SER A 50 -12.10 -24.21 -2.82
C SER A 50 -13.04 -24.52 -3.99
N GLN A 51 -12.51 -25.04 -5.08
CA GLN A 51 -13.31 -25.59 -6.16
C GLN A 51 -13.42 -27.12 -6.02
N ASN A 52 -14.56 -27.68 -6.40
CA ASN A 52 -14.79 -29.13 -6.42
C ASN A 52 -14.41 -29.73 -7.78
N ILE A 53 -14.63 -31.02 -7.95
CA ILE A 53 -14.28 -31.79 -9.15
C ILE A 53 -15.09 -31.42 -10.39
N PHE A 54 -16.24 -30.73 -10.23
CA PHE A 54 -17.10 -30.35 -11.37
C PHE A 54 -16.52 -29.15 -12.18
N PHE A 55 -15.50 -28.51 -11.69
CA PHE A 55 -14.80 -27.46 -12.45
C PHE A 55 -13.62 -28.09 -13.20
N GLU A 56 -13.50 -27.80 -14.49
CA GLU A 56 -12.41 -28.27 -15.33
C GLU A 56 -11.08 -27.67 -14.90
N GLU A 57 -11.06 -26.34 -14.76
CA GLU A 57 -9.87 -25.57 -14.41
C GLU A 57 -9.45 -25.71 -12.94
N ASN A 58 -8.15 -25.70 -12.68
CA ASN A 58 -7.62 -25.71 -11.30
C ASN A 58 -7.65 -24.30 -10.65
N TYR A 59 -7.53 -23.26 -11.47
CA TYR A 59 -7.48 -21.86 -11.00
C TYR A 59 -8.44 -21.01 -11.80
N ARG A 60 -9.46 -20.47 -11.13
CA ARG A 60 -10.38 -19.50 -11.67
C ARG A 60 -10.20 -18.16 -10.97
N LEU A 61 -9.86 -17.13 -11.70
CA LEU A 61 -9.46 -15.83 -11.16
C LEU A 61 -10.32 -14.72 -11.77
N ASN A 62 -11.03 -13.96 -10.93
CA ASN A 62 -11.83 -12.80 -11.33
C ASN A 62 -11.30 -11.54 -10.65
N TYR A 63 -10.79 -10.63 -11.44
CA TYR A 63 -10.35 -9.31 -11.03
C TYR A 63 -10.78 -8.29 -12.09
N SER A 64 -9.95 -7.40 -12.62
CA SER A 64 -10.28 -6.60 -13.82
C SER A 64 -10.36 -7.45 -15.11
N LYS A 65 -9.98 -8.73 -15.02
CA LYS A 65 -10.07 -9.75 -16.06
C LYS A 65 -10.49 -11.07 -15.45
N THR A 66 -10.95 -12.00 -16.29
CA THR A 66 -11.17 -13.40 -15.90
C THR A 66 -10.07 -14.28 -16.50
N GLU A 67 -9.45 -15.10 -15.65
CA GLU A 67 -8.52 -16.16 -16.07
C GLU A 67 -9.04 -17.52 -15.63
N ARG A 68 -8.92 -18.53 -16.49
CA ARG A 68 -9.16 -19.95 -16.20
C ARG A 68 -7.94 -20.73 -16.65
N VAL A 69 -7.22 -21.33 -15.74
CA VAL A 69 -5.95 -22.02 -16.04
C VAL A 69 -5.72 -23.21 -15.12
N ASP A 70 -4.98 -24.22 -15.59
CA ASP A 70 -4.67 -25.44 -14.82
C ASP A 70 -3.35 -25.38 -14.09
N LYS A 71 -2.44 -24.54 -14.50
CA LYS A 71 -1.10 -24.45 -13.93
C LYS A 71 -0.80 -23.03 -13.47
N ILE A 72 -0.25 -22.87 -12.26
CA ILE A 72 0.14 -21.57 -11.71
C ILE A 72 1.05 -20.78 -12.66
N LYS A 73 1.91 -21.47 -13.41
CA LYS A 73 2.82 -20.82 -14.37
C LYS A 73 2.09 -20.04 -15.47
N ASN A 74 0.87 -20.42 -15.81
CA ASN A 74 0.06 -19.83 -16.87
C ASN A 74 -0.74 -18.60 -16.38
N ILE A 75 -0.85 -18.37 -15.08
CA ILE A 75 -1.53 -17.21 -14.51
C ILE A 75 -0.82 -15.92 -14.99
N GLN A 76 -1.57 -15.00 -15.58
CA GLN A 76 -1.08 -13.72 -16.09
C GLN A 76 -0.91 -12.70 -14.95
N ASN A 77 -1.84 -12.67 -13.98
CA ASN A 77 -1.74 -11.79 -12.83
C ASN A 77 -0.53 -12.17 -11.97
N LYS A 78 0.52 -11.34 -12.05
CA LYS A 78 1.80 -11.61 -11.38
C LYS A 78 1.69 -11.71 -9.86
N ILE A 79 0.81 -10.90 -9.23
CA ILE A 79 0.63 -10.92 -7.77
C ILE A 79 -0.04 -12.23 -7.35
N ILE A 80 -1.14 -12.62 -8.00
CA ILE A 80 -1.82 -13.89 -7.69
C ILE A 80 -0.86 -15.05 -7.88
N LYS A 81 -0.16 -15.08 -9.02
CA LYS A 81 0.85 -16.11 -9.32
C LYS A 81 1.89 -16.26 -8.20
N GLU A 82 2.48 -15.16 -7.79
CA GLU A 82 3.54 -15.20 -6.77
C GLU A 82 2.99 -15.45 -5.35
N CYS A 83 1.76 -15.02 -5.04
CA CYS A 83 1.09 -15.37 -3.79
C CYS A 83 0.82 -16.88 -3.69
N LEU A 84 0.29 -17.50 -4.75
CA LEU A 84 0.03 -18.93 -4.79
C LEU A 84 1.31 -19.76 -4.69
N LYS A 85 2.37 -19.36 -5.41
CA LYS A 85 3.70 -19.99 -5.28
C LYS A 85 4.25 -19.87 -3.86
N TYR A 86 4.18 -18.68 -3.27
CA TYR A 86 4.74 -18.41 -1.95
C TYR A 86 4.01 -19.20 -0.85
N THR A 87 2.69 -19.28 -0.93
CA THR A 87 1.85 -20.03 0.02
C THR A 87 1.81 -21.53 -0.26
N LYS A 88 2.40 -21.98 -1.39
CA LYS A 88 2.44 -23.40 -1.82
C LYS A 88 1.05 -24.04 -1.94
N ILE A 89 0.03 -23.26 -2.30
CA ILE A 89 -1.31 -23.79 -2.54
C ILE A 89 -1.35 -24.47 -3.91
N LYS A 90 -1.70 -25.75 -3.91
CA LYS A 90 -1.78 -26.59 -5.12
C LYS A 90 -3.22 -27.05 -5.44
N SER A 91 -4.18 -26.77 -4.58
CA SER A 91 -5.58 -27.20 -4.75
C SER A 91 -6.30 -26.34 -5.78
N LYS A 92 -7.38 -26.91 -6.35
CA LYS A 92 -8.33 -26.18 -7.17
C LYS A 92 -8.92 -25.00 -6.37
N ILE A 93 -8.82 -23.77 -6.90
CA ILE A 93 -9.17 -22.57 -6.17
C ILE A 93 -9.82 -21.50 -7.08
N TYR A 94 -10.86 -20.87 -6.55
CA TYR A 94 -11.45 -19.66 -7.12
C TYR A 94 -11.00 -18.44 -6.31
N ILE A 95 -10.55 -17.40 -7.00
CA ILE A 95 -10.18 -16.12 -6.40
C ILE A 95 -10.98 -15.03 -7.09
N SER A 96 -11.68 -14.22 -6.31
CA SER A 96 -12.42 -13.04 -6.79
C SER A 96 -12.04 -11.79 -6.01
N THR A 97 -12.06 -10.65 -6.70
CA THR A 97 -11.68 -9.36 -6.10
C THR A 97 -12.69 -8.30 -6.44
N VAL A 98 -13.13 -7.56 -5.41
CA VAL A 98 -13.98 -6.37 -5.52
C VAL A 98 -13.31 -5.24 -4.73
N SER A 99 -13.44 -4.01 -5.19
CA SER A 99 -12.86 -2.84 -4.52
C SER A 99 -13.85 -1.69 -4.51
N ASP A 100 -13.89 -0.94 -3.39
CA ASP A 100 -14.72 0.26 -3.25
C ASP A 100 -14.26 1.42 -4.14
N ILE A 101 -13.01 1.37 -4.62
CA ILE A 101 -12.42 2.41 -5.46
C ILE A 101 -11.63 1.72 -6.59
N PRO A 102 -11.68 2.23 -7.82
CA PRO A 102 -10.89 1.69 -8.92
C PRO A 102 -9.39 1.60 -8.58
N ASP A 103 -8.68 0.70 -9.24
CA ASP A 103 -7.24 0.60 -9.12
C ASP A 103 -6.52 1.83 -9.67
N SER A 104 -5.20 1.91 -9.48
CA SER A 104 -4.36 3.00 -10.01
C SER A 104 -4.73 4.42 -9.53
N THR A 105 -5.47 4.55 -8.42
CA THR A 105 -5.85 5.82 -7.80
C THR A 105 -4.78 6.38 -6.84
N GLY A 106 -3.74 5.60 -6.55
CA GLY A 106 -2.66 5.99 -5.63
C GLY A 106 -2.98 5.76 -4.15
N LEU A 107 -4.05 5.03 -3.84
CA LEU A 107 -4.51 4.73 -2.46
C LEU A 107 -4.02 3.36 -1.94
N GLY A 108 -3.06 2.72 -2.61
CA GLY A 108 -2.46 1.45 -2.19
C GLY A 108 -3.26 0.20 -2.54
N SER A 109 -4.13 0.26 -3.57
CA SER A 109 -5.02 -0.84 -3.97
C SER A 109 -4.27 -2.15 -4.28
N SER A 110 -3.14 -2.11 -4.98
CA SER A 110 -2.31 -3.28 -5.26
C SER A 110 -1.84 -3.97 -3.97
N SER A 111 -1.34 -3.18 -3.03
CA SER A 111 -0.83 -3.72 -1.76
C SER A 111 -1.95 -4.18 -0.83
N ALA A 112 -3.10 -3.49 -0.82
CA ALA A 112 -4.29 -3.94 -0.11
C ALA A 112 -4.79 -5.29 -0.68
N PHE A 113 -4.79 -5.43 -2.00
CA PHE A 113 -5.08 -6.70 -2.68
C PHE A 113 -4.09 -7.80 -2.27
N THR A 114 -2.78 -7.54 -2.33
CA THR A 114 -1.74 -8.52 -2.00
C THR A 114 -1.87 -8.98 -0.54
N VAL A 115 -2.06 -8.04 0.40
CA VAL A 115 -2.27 -8.35 1.82
C VAL A 115 -3.54 -9.16 2.04
N GLY A 116 -4.66 -8.73 1.43
CA GLY A 116 -5.95 -9.42 1.54
C GLY A 116 -5.91 -10.84 0.97
N LEU A 117 -5.29 -11.01 -0.19
CA LEU A 117 -5.11 -12.32 -0.81
C LEU A 117 -4.28 -13.23 0.09
N LEU A 118 -3.13 -12.77 0.59
CA LEU A 118 -2.30 -13.55 1.50
C LEU A 118 -3.05 -13.94 2.77
N LYS A 119 -3.81 -13.02 3.37
CA LYS A 119 -4.62 -13.28 4.55
C LYS A 119 -5.62 -14.41 4.29
N ALA A 120 -6.35 -14.34 3.18
CA ALA A 120 -7.33 -15.37 2.81
C ALA A 120 -6.67 -16.72 2.49
N LEU A 121 -5.51 -16.72 1.81
CA LEU A 121 -4.78 -17.95 1.48
C LEU A 121 -4.21 -18.64 2.74
N TYR A 122 -3.67 -17.88 3.69
CA TYR A 122 -3.18 -18.45 4.95
C TYR A 122 -4.32 -18.97 5.83
N GLU A 123 -5.45 -18.27 5.87
CA GLU A 123 -6.65 -18.75 6.55
C GLU A 123 -7.18 -20.05 5.93
N ALA A 124 -7.16 -20.18 4.60
CA ALA A 124 -7.51 -21.43 3.89
C ALA A 124 -6.59 -22.60 4.25
N LYS A 125 -5.34 -22.31 4.57
CA LYS A 125 -4.36 -23.29 5.06
C LYS A 125 -4.50 -23.60 6.56
N ASN A 126 -5.37 -22.91 7.27
CA ASN A 126 -5.44 -22.93 8.73
C ASN A 126 -4.14 -22.45 9.41
N GLU A 127 -3.42 -21.54 8.76
CA GLU A 127 -2.20 -20.91 9.27
C GLU A 127 -2.50 -19.44 9.63
N LYS A 128 -2.38 -19.09 10.90
CA LYS A 128 -2.53 -17.69 11.34
C LYS A 128 -1.23 -16.91 11.08
N LYS A 129 -1.37 -15.74 10.49
CA LYS A 129 -0.28 -14.77 10.31
C LYS A 129 -0.67 -13.43 10.93
N THR A 130 0.26 -12.82 11.64
CA THR A 130 0.09 -11.46 12.15
C THR A 130 0.06 -10.45 11.01
N ASN A 131 -0.53 -9.28 11.23
CA ASN A 131 -0.56 -8.21 10.24
C ASN A 131 0.85 -7.78 9.80
N ILE A 132 1.83 -7.82 10.71
CA ILE A 132 3.24 -7.51 10.42
C ILE A 132 3.86 -8.56 9.52
N GLU A 133 3.61 -9.84 9.76
CA GLU A 133 4.07 -10.92 8.89
C GLU A 133 3.46 -10.81 7.51
N LEU A 134 2.14 -10.57 7.41
CA LEU A 134 1.46 -10.37 6.13
C LEU A 134 2.07 -9.18 5.36
N ALA A 135 2.33 -8.05 6.03
CA ALA A 135 2.97 -6.89 5.40
C ALA A 135 4.39 -7.22 4.89
N LYS A 136 5.18 -7.97 5.67
CA LYS A 136 6.52 -8.40 5.29
C LYS A 136 6.50 -9.34 4.08
N ILE A 137 5.59 -10.31 4.06
CA ILE A 137 5.41 -11.24 2.95
C ILE A 137 4.92 -10.50 1.70
N ALA A 138 3.91 -9.63 1.83
CA ALA A 138 3.38 -8.82 0.74
C ALA A 138 4.48 -7.93 0.12
N SER A 139 5.28 -7.26 0.95
CA SER A 139 6.43 -6.48 0.50
C SER A 139 7.44 -7.33 -0.27
N THR A 140 7.72 -8.55 0.21
CA THR A 140 8.62 -9.48 -0.47
C THR A 140 8.07 -9.90 -1.83
N ILE A 141 6.79 -10.19 -1.91
CA ILE A 141 6.13 -10.59 -3.17
C ILE A 141 6.16 -9.43 -4.16
N GLU A 142 5.61 -8.26 -3.80
CA GLU A 142 5.51 -7.15 -4.75
C GLU A 142 6.88 -6.61 -5.18
N ILE A 143 7.83 -6.45 -4.24
CA ILE A 143 9.12 -5.82 -4.54
C ILE A 143 10.13 -6.82 -5.13
N LYS A 144 10.26 -8.02 -4.54
CA LYS A 144 11.32 -8.96 -4.94
C LYS A 144 10.86 -9.96 -6.00
N LYS A 145 9.60 -10.47 -5.93
CA LYS A 145 9.11 -11.50 -6.86
C LYS A 145 8.48 -10.88 -8.10
N VAL A 146 7.57 -9.93 -7.92
CA VAL A 146 6.93 -9.19 -9.02
C VAL A 146 7.86 -8.12 -9.61
N LYS A 147 8.90 -7.69 -8.85
CA LYS A 147 9.86 -6.64 -9.21
C LYS A 147 9.19 -5.28 -9.44
N SER A 148 8.15 -4.98 -8.67
CA SER A 148 7.51 -3.67 -8.70
C SER A 148 8.46 -2.59 -8.15
N PRO A 149 8.60 -1.43 -8.82
CA PRO A 149 9.49 -0.36 -8.39
C PRO A 149 8.87 0.50 -7.26
N ILE A 150 8.42 -0.14 -6.18
CA ILE A 150 7.70 0.48 -5.05
C ILE A 150 8.48 0.36 -3.75
N GLY A 151 8.10 1.16 -2.75
CA GLY A 151 8.57 1.01 -1.38
C GLY A 151 7.70 0.06 -0.57
N LYS A 152 7.94 0.01 0.74
CA LYS A 152 7.26 -0.91 1.66
C LYS A 152 6.04 -0.30 2.37
N GLN A 153 5.81 1.00 2.24
CA GLN A 153 4.80 1.71 3.06
C GLN A 153 3.39 1.14 2.90
N ASP A 154 3.02 0.80 1.66
CA ASP A 154 1.64 0.47 1.31
C ASP A 154 1.21 -0.86 1.94
N GLN A 155 2.07 -1.88 1.86
CA GLN A 155 1.81 -3.19 2.44
C GLN A 155 1.64 -3.11 3.96
N TYR A 156 2.52 -2.35 4.63
CA TYR A 156 2.40 -2.15 6.08
C TYR A 156 1.16 -1.35 6.46
N ALA A 157 0.90 -0.23 5.77
CA ALA A 157 -0.26 0.61 6.08
C ALA A 157 -1.59 -0.13 5.87
N CYS A 158 -1.74 -0.88 4.77
CA CYS A 158 -2.95 -1.66 4.49
C CYS A 158 -3.13 -2.85 5.44
N ALA A 159 -2.04 -3.53 5.83
CA ALA A 159 -2.11 -4.66 6.74
C ALA A 159 -2.42 -4.24 8.18
N LEU A 160 -1.87 -3.12 8.62
CA LEU A 160 -2.03 -2.64 10.00
C LEU A 160 -3.37 -1.94 10.23
N GLY A 161 -3.92 -1.29 9.19
CA GLY A 161 -5.05 -0.39 9.41
C GLY A 161 -4.66 0.86 10.19
N ASP A 162 -5.63 1.55 10.79
CA ASP A 162 -5.44 2.66 11.72
C ASP A 162 -4.50 3.79 11.24
N PHE A 163 -4.12 4.68 12.18
CA PHE A 163 -3.18 5.78 11.96
C PHE A 163 -1.81 5.40 12.54
N ASN A 164 -0.78 5.31 11.68
CA ASN A 164 0.52 4.78 12.06
C ASN A 164 1.70 5.67 11.63
N ILE A 165 2.74 5.64 12.46
CA ILE A 165 4.10 6.01 12.10
C ILE A 165 4.86 4.73 11.81
N ILE A 166 5.37 4.58 10.60
CA ILE A 166 6.12 3.42 10.14
C ILE A 166 7.56 3.85 9.89
N ASN A 167 8.49 3.29 10.65
CA ASN A 167 9.91 3.56 10.53
C ASN A 167 10.60 2.40 9.81
N PHE A 168 11.35 2.71 8.77
CA PHE A 168 12.15 1.76 8.01
C PHE A 168 13.61 1.93 8.39
N ASN A 169 14.17 0.96 9.11
CA ASN A 169 15.55 1.02 9.59
C ASN A 169 16.54 0.63 8.47
N THR A 170 17.78 1.08 8.58
CA THR A 170 18.85 0.81 7.60
C THR A 170 19.12 -0.68 7.41
N ASN A 171 18.96 -1.48 8.44
CA ASN A 171 19.06 -2.96 8.40
C ASN A 171 17.83 -3.65 7.77
N GLY A 172 16.83 -2.88 7.31
CA GLY A 172 15.62 -3.41 6.67
C GLY A 172 14.49 -3.79 7.63
N SER A 173 14.70 -3.74 8.95
CA SER A 173 13.64 -3.92 9.93
C SER A 173 12.65 -2.75 9.91
N VAL A 174 11.40 -3.02 10.30
CA VAL A 174 10.34 -2.02 10.34
C VAL A 174 9.80 -1.90 11.76
N LYS A 175 9.82 -0.69 12.30
CA LYS A 175 9.21 -0.37 13.59
C LYS A 175 7.96 0.46 13.40
N ILE A 176 6.89 0.10 14.09
CA ILE A 176 5.57 0.71 13.96
C ILE A 176 5.19 1.36 15.27
N LYS A 177 4.66 2.57 15.20
CA LYS A 177 4.03 3.25 16.35
C LYS A 177 2.63 3.68 15.94
N LYS A 178 1.62 3.06 16.52
CA LYS A 178 0.21 3.42 16.33
C LYS A 178 -0.07 4.75 17.05
N ILE A 179 -0.83 5.61 16.42
CA ILE A 179 -1.26 6.91 16.98
C ILE A 179 -2.65 6.74 17.56
N HIS A 180 -2.76 6.91 18.89
CA HIS A 180 -4.02 6.75 19.63
C HIS A 180 -4.73 8.07 19.94
N ASN A 181 -4.28 9.20 19.41
CA ASN A 181 -4.89 10.50 19.66
C ASN A 181 -6.21 10.66 18.89
N ARG A 182 -7.28 10.08 19.45
CA ARG A 182 -8.63 10.09 18.82
C ARG A 182 -9.13 11.50 18.52
N LYS A 183 -8.89 12.48 19.43
CA LYS A 183 -9.33 13.88 19.25
C LYS A 183 -8.65 14.50 18.03
N PHE A 184 -7.33 14.33 17.90
CA PHE A 184 -6.57 14.79 16.73
C PHE A 184 -7.04 14.13 15.44
N ILE A 185 -7.20 12.80 15.45
CA ILE A 185 -7.63 12.03 14.28
C ILE A 185 -9.02 12.47 13.83
N LYS A 186 -9.99 12.56 14.75
CA LYS A 186 -11.35 13.03 14.45
C LYS A 186 -11.34 14.45 13.85
N ASN A 187 -10.58 15.37 14.43
CA ASN A 187 -10.48 16.73 13.95
C ASN A 187 -9.77 16.82 12.58
N LEU A 188 -8.73 15.99 12.34
CA LEU A 188 -8.09 15.90 11.03
C LEU A 188 -9.07 15.47 9.94
N PHE A 189 -9.82 14.39 10.19
CA PHE A 189 -10.75 13.85 9.20
C PHE A 189 -11.98 14.73 8.99
N SER A 190 -12.49 15.42 10.01
CA SER A 190 -13.61 16.37 9.84
C SER A 190 -13.25 17.57 8.97
N LYS A 191 -11.96 17.87 8.82
CA LYS A 191 -11.44 18.98 8.00
C LYS A 191 -10.75 18.49 6.71
N SER A 192 -10.95 17.23 6.33
CA SER A 192 -10.33 16.64 5.16
C SER A 192 -11.39 16.10 4.20
N CYS A 193 -11.16 16.27 2.91
CA CYS A 193 -11.96 15.64 1.87
C CYS A 193 -11.06 14.87 0.89
N LEU A 194 -11.58 13.82 0.30
CA LEU A 194 -10.93 13.06 -0.75
C LEU A 194 -11.57 13.43 -2.10
N VAL A 195 -10.79 14.03 -2.98
CA VAL A 195 -11.28 14.48 -4.28
C VAL A 195 -10.76 13.56 -5.38
N TRP A 196 -11.68 13.01 -6.17
CA TRP A 196 -11.32 12.25 -7.36
C TRP A 196 -10.85 13.19 -8.48
N THR A 197 -9.63 12.97 -8.97
CA THR A 197 -9.01 13.82 -10.01
C THR A 197 -9.40 13.43 -11.44
N GLY A 198 -10.25 12.43 -11.62
CA GLY A 198 -10.69 11.96 -12.94
C GLY A 198 -9.63 11.18 -13.73
N LYS A 199 -8.49 10.84 -13.13
CA LYS A 199 -7.38 10.18 -13.85
C LYS A 199 -6.77 9.02 -13.08
N TYR A 200 -6.48 7.96 -13.82
CA TYR A 200 -5.67 6.83 -13.36
C TYR A 200 -4.18 7.15 -13.46
N LYS A 201 -3.42 6.91 -12.40
CA LYS A 201 -1.97 7.13 -12.39
C LYS A 201 -1.22 5.81 -12.53
N LYS A 202 -0.34 5.72 -13.53
CA LYS A 202 0.67 4.65 -13.60
C LYS A 202 1.78 4.94 -12.59
N THR A 203 1.52 4.68 -11.32
CA THR A 203 2.44 4.94 -10.18
C THR A 203 3.82 4.33 -10.40
N SER A 204 3.90 3.16 -11.04
CA SER A 204 5.16 2.51 -11.39
C SER A 204 6.08 3.38 -12.26
N LYS A 205 5.51 4.14 -13.21
CA LYS A 205 6.30 5.06 -14.08
C LYS A 205 6.86 6.24 -13.28
N ILE A 206 6.11 6.75 -12.30
CA ILE A 206 6.56 7.86 -11.44
C ILE A 206 7.69 7.38 -10.53
N LEU A 207 7.53 6.22 -9.91
CA LEU A 207 8.53 5.64 -9.00
C LEU A 207 9.81 5.21 -9.72
N ALA A 208 9.70 4.67 -10.93
CA ALA A 208 10.86 4.38 -11.77
C ALA A 208 11.64 5.66 -12.14
N ASP A 209 10.93 6.75 -12.46
CA ASP A 209 11.54 8.04 -12.73
C ASP A 209 12.24 8.62 -11.48
N GLN A 210 11.62 8.53 -10.30
CA GLN A 210 12.23 8.94 -9.03
C GLN A 210 13.51 8.15 -8.73
N LYS A 211 13.50 6.83 -9.01
CA LYS A 211 14.69 5.98 -8.83
C LYS A 211 15.82 6.41 -9.76
N LYS A 212 15.51 6.66 -11.04
CA LYS A 212 16.50 7.13 -12.04
C LYS A 212 17.15 8.44 -11.59
N ASN A 213 16.34 9.36 -11.04
CA ASN A 213 16.79 10.69 -10.61
C ASN A 213 17.13 10.74 -9.10
N PHE A 214 17.53 9.62 -8.50
CA PHE A 214 17.76 9.53 -7.05
C PHE A 214 18.80 10.52 -6.54
N LYS A 215 19.96 10.63 -7.22
CA LYS A 215 21.03 11.53 -6.80
C LYS A 215 20.56 12.98 -6.74
N THR A 216 19.86 13.44 -7.76
CA THR A 216 19.28 14.79 -7.83
C THR A 216 18.19 15.01 -6.78
N ASN A 217 17.40 13.97 -6.51
CA ASN A 217 16.27 14.02 -5.56
C ASN A 217 16.70 13.84 -4.09
N LEU A 218 17.95 13.52 -3.81
CA LEU A 218 18.41 13.15 -2.48
C LEU A 218 18.17 14.25 -1.44
N LYS A 219 18.43 15.53 -1.80
CA LYS A 219 18.19 16.69 -0.93
C LYS A 219 16.70 16.78 -0.56
N ASN A 220 15.80 16.70 -1.54
CA ASN A 220 14.36 16.75 -1.31
C ASN A 220 13.85 15.57 -0.48
N LEU A 221 14.35 14.36 -0.73
CA LEU A 221 13.99 13.17 0.05
C LEU A 221 14.46 13.25 1.50
N LYS A 222 15.66 13.80 1.76
CA LYS A 222 16.14 14.06 3.13
C LYS A 222 15.22 15.03 3.85
N GLU A 223 14.80 16.12 3.18
CA GLU A 223 13.91 17.09 3.80
C GLU A 223 12.50 16.52 4.02
N ILE A 224 11.99 15.69 3.11
CA ILE A 224 10.74 14.93 3.32
C ILE A 224 10.84 14.03 4.57
N LEU A 225 11.98 13.36 4.78
CA LEU A 225 12.23 12.56 5.98
C LEU A 225 12.28 13.42 7.24
N ASN A 226 12.93 14.59 7.18
CA ASN A 226 13.01 15.54 8.29
C ASN A 226 11.62 16.03 8.69
N ILE A 227 10.79 16.41 7.72
CA ILE A 227 9.39 16.80 7.97
C ILE A 227 8.63 15.66 8.64
N ALA A 228 8.69 14.46 8.10
CA ALA A 228 8.02 13.29 8.67
C ALA A 228 8.51 13.00 10.11
N THR A 229 9.79 13.21 10.37
CA THR A 229 10.38 13.03 11.70
C THR A 229 9.90 14.07 12.71
N ARG A 230 9.88 15.35 12.33
CA ARG A 230 9.35 16.43 13.18
C ARG A 230 7.86 16.24 13.47
N VAL A 231 7.07 15.98 12.44
CA VAL A 231 5.63 15.74 12.58
C VAL A 231 5.38 14.53 13.50
N SER A 232 6.11 13.42 13.30
CA SER A 232 5.93 12.22 14.11
C SER A 232 6.18 12.47 15.61
N LYS A 233 7.20 13.24 15.96
CA LYS A 233 7.48 13.62 17.36
C LYS A 233 6.33 14.43 17.95
N LYS A 234 5.88 15.47 17.26
CA LYS A 234 4.82 16.37 17.73
C LYS A 234 3.47 15.66 17.89
N VAL A 235 3.09 14.81 16.94
CA VAL A 235 1.84 14.03 17.00
C VAL A 235 1.85 13.04 18.15
N VAL A 236 3.00 12.41 18.42
CA VAL A 236 3.16 11.49 19.55
C VAL A 236 3.08 12.23 20.90
N LEU A 237 3.67 13.39 21.00
CA LEU A 237 3.63 14.24 22.21
C LEU A 237 2.27 14.94 22.39
N ARG A 238 1.31 14.73 21.50
CA ARG A 238 -0.01 15.37 21.47
C ARG A 238 0.04 16.90 21.41
N ASN A 239 1.18 17.46 21.07
CA ASN A 239 1.42 18.90 20.92
C ASN A 239 1.50 19.27 19.45
N TYR A 240 0.39 19.03 18.71
CA TYR A 240 0.35 19.31 17.27
C TYR A 240 -1.05 19.75 16.85
N SER A 241 -1.13 21.00 16.39
CA SER A 241 -2.38 21.55 15.88
C SER A 241 -2.68 21.07 14.45
N ILE A 242 -3.93 21.16 14.04
CA ILE A 242 -4.32 20.86 12.65
C ILE A 242 -3.71 21.87 11.68
N ASN A 243 -3.53 23.13 12.09
CA ASN A 243 -2.88 24.14 11.26
C ASN A 243 -1.41 23.82 11.03
N ASP A 244 -0.67 23.39 12.06
CA ASP A 244 0.70 22.93 11.90
C ASP A 244 0.80 21.72 10.97
N PHE A 245 -0.18 20.78 11.08
CA PHE A 245 -0.25 19.63 10.20
C PHE A 245 -0.45 20.06 8.75
N LYS A 246 -1.39 20.98 8.49
CA LYS A 246 -1.65 21.58 7.17
C LYS A 246 -0.39 22.22 6.59
N LEU A 247 0.28 23.09 7.35
CA LEU A 247 1.50 23.76 6.90
C LEU A 247 2.63 22.76 6.58
N SER A 248 2.79 21.73 7.41
CA SER A 248 3.77 20.69 7.16
C SER A 248 3.43 19.86 5.92
N LEU A 249 2.12 19.61 5.68
CA LEU A 249 1.65 18.90 4.49
C LEU A 249 1.93 19.70 3.22
N GLN A 250 1.70 21.00 3.23
CA GLN A 250 2.01 21.92 2.12
C GLN A 250 3.51 21.91 1.79
N LYS A 251 4.37 22.01 2.81
CA LYS A 251 5.84 21.91 2.64
C LYS A 251 6.26 20.56 2.05
N SER A 252 5.71 19.48 2.58
CA SER A 252 5.98 18.13 2.07
C SER A 252 5.51 17.96 0.63
N TRP A 253 4.34 18.51 0.28
CA TRP A 253 3.82 18.49 -1.08
C TRP A 253 4.73 19.27 -2.04
N PHE A 254 5.20 20.46 -1.65
CA PHE A 254 6.12 21.27 -2.47
C PHE A 254 7.39 20.47 -2.82
N LEU A 255 7.98 19.77 -1.87
CA LEU A 255 9.13 18.89 -2.12
C LEU A 255 8.78 17.70 -3.00
N LYS A 256 7.64 17.05 -2.72
CA LYS A 256 7.22 15.83 -3.41
C LYS A 256 6.91 16.06 -4.88
N LYS A 257 6.25 17.17 -5.25
CA LYS A 257 5.96 17.50 -6.65
C LYS A 257 7.23 17.65 -7.49
N ASN A 258 8.35 18.04 -6.87
CA ASN A 258 9.64 18.23 -7.53
C ASN A 258 10.44 16.92 -7.71
N LEU A 259 10.02 15.80 -7.12
CA LEU A 259 10.71 14.51 -7.29
C LEU A 259 10.55 13.90 -8.68
N SER A 260 9.52 14.28 -9.42
CA SER A 260 9.30 13.83 -10.81
C SER A 260 8.30 14.76 -11.51
N LYS A 261 8.62 15.17 -12.73
CA LYS A 261 7.72 15.95 -13.61
C LYS A 261 6.38 15.23 -13.89
N LYS A 262 6.32 13.90 -13.67
CA LYS A 262 5.13 13.07 -13.88
C LYS A 262 4.12 13.12 -12.72
N ILE A 263 4.46 13.75 -11.59
CA ILE A 263 3.57 13.86 -10.43
C ILE A 263 2.45 14.87 -10.71
N LEU A 264 2.78 16.00 -11.32
CA LEU A 264 1.83 17.06 -11.66
C LEU A 264 1.42 17.00 -13.13
N ASN A 265 0.17 17.34 -13.38
CA ASN A 265 -0.36 17.69 -14.70
C ASN A 265 -1.28 18.92 -14.57
N LYS A 266 -1.67 19.53 -15.70
CA LYS A 266 -2.53 20.73 -15.73
C LYS A 266 -3.81 20.56 -14.89
N ASN A 267 -4.48 19.39 -15.00
CA ASN A 267 -5.74 19.13 -14.29
C ASN A 267 -5.55 19.09 -12.77
N ILE A 268 -4.50 18.40 -12.29
CA ILE A 268 -4.20 18.33 -10.85
C ILE A 268 -3.86 19.73 -10.32
N ASN A 269 -3.07 20.52 -11.07
CA ASN A 269 -2.79 21.91 -10.70
C ASN A 269 -4.05 22.76 -10.61
N ASN A 270 -4.98 22.61 -11.57
CA ASN A 270 -6.23 23.36 -11.57
C ASN A 270 -7.13 22.97 -10.39
N ILE A 271 -7.17 21.69 -10.03
CA ILE A 271 -7.91 21.23 -8.84
C ILE A 271 -7.29 21.81 -7.57
N ILE A 272 -5.95 21.73 -7.41
CA ILE A 272 -5.25 22.27 -6.21
C ILE A 272 -5.44 23.78 -6.06
N LYS A 273 -5.57 24.54 -7.16
CA LYS A 273 -5.81 25.99 -7.11
C LYS A 273 -7.23 26.36 -6.68
N LYS A 274 -8.19 25.43 -6.77
CA LYS A 274 -9.59 25.66 -6.37
C LYS A 274 -9.84 25.43 -4.87
N PHE A 275 -8.89 24.82 -4.17
CA PHE A 275 -8.91 24.50 -2.73
C PHE A 275 -7.73 25.15 -1.99
#